data_3c17067f6aaf2e546bcb7b14268ce4d8
#
_entry.id   3c17067f6aaf2e546bcb7b14268ce4d8
#
_cell.length_a   1.000
_cell.length_b   1.000
_cell.length_c   1.000
_cell.angle_alpha   90.00
_cell.angle_beta   90.00
_cell.angle_gamma   90.00
#
_symmetry.space_group_name_H-M   'P 1'
#
loop_
_entity.id
_entity.type
_entity.pdbx_description
1 polymer ?
#
loop_
_entity_poly.entity_id
_entity_poly.type
_entity_poly.pdbx_seq_one_letter_code
_entity_poly.pdbx_strand_id
1 'polypeptide(L)'
;MEKKIITISREFGSGGRTIGHKVAEQLGIPFYDKELVNQVALESGFAPKFVEEHGEHSPSSSLFSYAFAPQGVPGVMNGLSTADFLWNIQCNVILQLAEKGPCVIVGRNADYILKDRPDALHTFIFADMTFRADRIVRLYGESDKSPEARLNEKDKRRRVNYQHYTGRTWGQSQNYHICLNSGILGIEQCVDIIVGAVENSKK
;
A
#
# COMPACT_ATOMS: atom_id res chain seq x y z
N MET A 1 -16.71 5.75 17.42
CA MET A 1 -15.61 4.82 17.81
C MET A 1 -14.29 5.43 17.34
N GLU A 2 -13.32 5.50 18.22
CA GLU A 2 -12.02 6.13 17.98
C GLU A 2 -11.29 5.44 16.83
N LYS A 3 -10.82 6.22 15.83
CA LYS A 3 -10.00 5.71 14.73
C LYS A 3 -8.54 5.66 15.16
N LYS A 4 -7.93 4.49 15.04
CA LYS A 4 -6.55 4.22 15.49
C LYS A 4 -5.66 3.78 14.33
N ILE A 5 -6.19 3.01 13.40
CA ILE A 5 -5.44 2.50 12.26
C ILE A 5 -5.77 3.32 11.02
N ILE A 6 -4.79 3.90 10.38
CA ILE A 6 -4.98 4.67 9.14
C ILE A 6 -4.36 3.88 7.99
N THR A 7 -5.14 3.49 7.00
CA THR A 7 -4.61 2.90 5.78
C THR A 7 -4.61 3.92 4.65
N ILE A 8 -3.52 4.00 3.89
CA ILE A 8 -3.39 4.94 2.77
C ILE A 8 -3.13 4.18 1.48
N SER A 9 -4.17 3.96 0.70
CA SER A 9 -4.08 3.57 -0.69
C SER A 9 -3.83 4.81 -1.56
N ARG A 10 -3.11 4.68 -2.68
CA ARG A 10 -2.64 5.87 -3.41
C ARG A 10 -2.26 5.56 -4.85
N GLU A 11 -2.52 6.48 -5.74
CA GLU A 11 -1.91 6.50 -7.07
C GLU A 11 -0.40 6.82 -6.98
N PHE A 12 0.39 6.29 -7.92
CA PHE A 12 1.82 6.63 -7.98
C PHE A 12 2.00 8.11 -8.36
N GLY A 13 2.86 8.80 -7.64
CA GLY A 13 3.09 10.24 -7.83
C GLY A 13 2.10 11.16 -7.11
N SER A 14 0.98 10.67 -6.56
CA SER A 14 0.00 11.51 -5.84
C SER A 14 0.48 12.06 -4.49
N GLY A 15 1.64 11.62 -3.99
CA GLY A 15 2.12 12.06 -2.67
C GLY A 15 1.57 11.28 -1.48
N GLY A 16 0.76 10.25 -1.70
CA GLY A 16 0.13 9.50 -0.59
C GLY A 16 1.12 8.93 0.43
N ARG A 17 2.34 8.53 0.00
CA ARG A 17 3.40 8.12 0.94
C ARG A 17 3.87 9.28 1.84
N THR A 18 4.08 10.45 1.25
CA THR A 18 4.49 11.66 1.99
C THR A 18 3.40 12.09 2.97
N ILE A 19 2.13 12.05 2.52
CA ILE A 19 0.96 12.33 3.37
C ILE A 19 0.93 11.35 4.54
N GLY A 20 1.06 10.05 4.29
CA GLY A 20 1.05 9.04 5.35
C GLY A 20 2.15 9.23 6.39
N HIS A 21 3.37 9.56 5.94
CA HIS A 21 4.47 9.84 6.85
C HIS A 21 4.17 11.05 7.74
N LYS A 22 3.69 12.16 7.15
CA LYS A 22 3.33 13.37 7.91
C LYS A 22 2.15 13.16 8.86
N VAL A 23 1.14 12.38 8.46
CA VAL A 23 0.03 12.00 9.35
C VAL A 23 0.55 11.22 10.55
N ALA A 24 1.44 10.25 10.33
CA ALA A 24 2.03 9.47 11.42
C ALA A 24 2.88 10.33 12.36
N GLU A 25 3.68 11.25 11.80
CA GLU A 25 4.48 12.20 12.56
C GLU A 25 3.61 13.13 13.42
N GLN A 26 2.56 13.71 12.84
CA GLN A 26 1.67 14.65 13.55
C GLN A 26 0.85 13.96 14.65
N LEU A 27 0.45 12.70 14.45
CA LEU A 27 -0.26 11.91 15.44
C LEU A 27 0.66 11.21 16.45
N GLY A 28 1.98 11.22 16.24
CA GLY A 28 2.95 10.53 17.10
C GLY A 28 2.81 9.00 17.08
N ILE A 29 2.43 8.40 15.93
CA ILE A 29 2.19 6.97 15.79
C ILE A 29 3.12 6.34 14.74
N PRO A 30 3.38 5.01 14.80
CA PRO A 30 4.22 4.31 13.84
C PRO A 30 3.73 4.45 12.38
N PHE A 31 4.70 4.50 11.46
CA PHE A 31 4.49 4.52 10.02
C PHE A 31 5.07 3.27 9.37
N TYR A 32 4.24 2.50 8.64
CA TYR A 32 4.61 1.27 8.00
C TYR A 32 4.50 1.35 6.48
N ASP A 33 5.63 1.26 5.79
CA ASP A 33 5.77 1.20 4.33
C ASP A 33 6.90 0.21 3.97
N LYS A 34 8.18 0.63 4.06
CA LYS A 34 9.33 -0.25 3.83
C LYS A 34 9.54 -1.25 4.96
N GLU A 35 9.27 -0.86 6.18
CA GLU A 35 9.35 -1.73 7.36
C GLU A 35 8.42 -2.93 7.23
N LEU A 36 7.22 -2.74 6.68
CA LEU A 36 6.30 -3.84 6.38
C LEU A 36 6.91 -4.81 5.36
N VAL A 37 7.54 -4.29 4.29
CA VAL A 37 8.23 -5.12 3.30
C VAL A 37 9.34 -5.95 3.95
N ASN A 38 10.14 -5.32 4.83
CA ASN A 38 11.22 -6.01 5.54
C ASN A 38 10.67 -7.09 6.48
N GLN A 39 9.56 -6.85 7.16
CA GLN A 39 8.94 -7.84 8.04
C GLN A 39 8.37 -9.02 7.25
N VAL A 40 7.68 -8.76 6.14
CA VAL A 40 7.22 -9.83 5.23
C VAL A 40 8.40 -10.62 4.67
N ALA A 41 9.51 -9.97 4.34
CA ALA A 41 10.73 -10.62 3.88
C ALA A 41 11.32 -11.55 4.96
N LEU A 42 11.40 -11.07 6.19
CA LEU A 42 11.90 -11.85 7.32
C LEU A 42 11.03 -13.09 7.59
N GLU A 43 9.71 -12.92 7.62
CA GLU A 43 8.77 -14.01 7.89
C GLU A 43 8.64 -15.02 6.74
N SER A 44 8.82 -14.56 5.49
CA SER A 44 8.76 -15.44 4.30
C SER A 44 10.06 -16.14 3.98
N GLY A 45 11.20 -15.66 4.51
CA GLY A 45 12.54 -16.10 4.12
C GLY A 45 12.99 -15.61 2.75
N PHE A 46 12.25 -14.70 2.09
CA PHE A 46 12.64 -14.09 0.82
C PHE A 46 13.46 -12.82 1.04
N ALA A 47 14.30 -12.45 0.06
CA ALA A 47 14.99 -11.18 0.10
C ALA A 47 14.02 -10.00 0.04
N PRO A 48 14.24 -8.87 0.77
CA PRO A 48 13.37 -7.71 0.76
C PRO A 48 13.07 -7.17 -0.64
N LYS A 49 14.08 -7.16 -1.52
CA LYS A 49 13.92 -6.74 -2.92
C LYS A 49 12.93 -7.63 -3.67
N PHE A 50 12.96 -8.94 -3.44
CA PHE A 50 12.02 -9.88 -4.03
C PHE A 50 10.59 -9.61 -3.54
N VAL A 51 10.40 -9.37 -2.23
CA VAL A 51 9.10 -9.03 -1.64
C VAL A 51 8.58 -7.69 -2.17
N GLU A 52 9.47 -6.69 -2.35
CA GLU A 52 9.10 -5.40 -2.92
C GLU A 52 8.63 -5.54 -4.38
N GLU A 53 9.35 -6.34 -5.18
CA GLU A 53 9.03 -6.55 -6.58
C GLU A 53 7.77 -7.42 -6.78
N HIS A 54 7.57 -8.44 -5.97
CA HIS A 54 6.51 -9.45 -6.15
C HIS A 54 5.29 -9.24 -5.26
N GLY A 55 5.43 -8.56 -4.13
CA GLY A 55 4.34 -8.35 -3.17
C GLY A 55 3.23 -7.40 -3.65
N GLU A 56 3.44 -6.65 -4.73
CA GLU A 56 2.42 -5.86 -5.45
C GLU A 56 2.10 -6.44 -6.84
N HIS A 57 2.58 -7.65 -7.16
CA HIS A 57 2.23 -8.35 -8.39
C HIS A 57 1.17 -9.41 -8.11
N SER A 58 0.15 -9.48 -8.97
CA SER A 58 -0.72 -10.66 -8.99
C SER A 58 0.01 -11.82 -9.68
N PRO A 59 -0.35 -13.08 -9.39
CA PRO A 59 0.14 -14.20 -10.13
C PRO A 59 -0.23 -14.02 -11.61
N SER A 60 0.68 -13.52 -12.42
CA SER A 60 0.53 -13.69 -13.85
C SER A 60 0.73 -15.17 -14.15
N SER A 61 -0.01 -15.71 -15.08
CA SER A 61 0.05 -17.10 -15.57
C SER A 61 1.38 -17.47 -16.24
N SER A 62 2.48 -16.89 -15.78
CA SER A 62 3.82 -17.19 -16.26
C SER A 62 4.35 -18.42 -15.55
N LEU A 63 4.56 -19.48 -16.30
CA LEU A 63 5.31 -20.70 -15.93
C LEU A 63 6.69 -20.41 -15.32
N PHE A 64 7.19 -19.18 -15.46
CA PHE A 64 8.44 -18.69 -14.87
C PHE A 64 8.41 -18.54 -13.33
N SER A 65 7.25 -18.45 -12.70
CA SER A 65 7.17 -18.35 -11.23
C SER A 65 7.69 -19.60 -10.51
N TYR A 66 7.71 -20.76 -11.18
CA TYR A 66 8.27 -22.01 -10.65
C TYR A 66 9.79 -22.10 -10.77
N ALA A 67 10.40 -21.38 -11.69
CA ALA A 67 11.83 -21.55 -12.00
C ALA A 67 12.76 -20.78 -11.03
N PHE A 68 12.24 -19.84 -10.25
CA PHE A 68 13.01 -18.99 -9.34
C PHE A 68 12.61 -19.15 -7.87
N ALA A 69 11.96 -20.26 -7.49
CA ALA A 69 11.84 -20.61 -6.09
C ALA A 69 13.26 -20.83 -5.53
N PRO A 70 13.67 -20.14 -4.44
CA PRO A 70 14.98 -20.37 -3.84
C PRO A 70 15.08 -21.84 -3.50
N GLN A 71 16.11 -22.50 -4.04
CA GLN A 71 16.44 -23.88 -3.63
C GLN A 71 16.80 -23.79 -2.15
N GLY A 72 15.90 -24.20 -1.27
CA GLY A 72 16.17 -24.25 0.16
C GLY A 72 15.03 -23.83 1.09
N VAL A 73 13.82 -23.57 0.60
CA VAL A 73 12.64 -23.44 1.46
C VAL A 73 11.85 -24.77 1.38
N PRO A 74 12.22 -25.79 2.18
CA PRO A 74 11.53 -27.07 2.13
C PRO A 74 10.17 -26.96 2.78
N GLY A 75 9.11 -27.29 2.06
CA GLY A 75 7.84 -27.68 2.65
C GLY A 75 6.90 -26.57 3.15
N VAL A 76 7.24 -25.30 2.98
CA VAL A 76 6.47 -24.20 3.59
C VAL A 76 5.35 -23.66 2.69
N MET A 77 5.41 -23.89 1.40
CA MET A 77 4.41 -23.32 0.47
C MET A 77 3.10 -24.11 0.36
N ASN A 78 3.01 -25.32 0.95
CA ASN A 78 1.79 -26.15 1.00
C ASN A 78 0.98 -26.19 -0.31
N GLY A 79 1.64 -26.18 -1.47
CA GLY A 79 0.99 -26.15 -2.79
C GLY A 79 0.53 -24.76 -3.24
N LEU A 80 0.79 -23.69 -2.47
CA LEU A 80 0.50 -22.32 -2.86
C LEU A 80 1.51 -21.80 -3.90
N SER A 81 1.08 -20.90 -4.76
CA SER A 81 2.02 -20.11 -5.56
C SER A 81 2.85 -19.20 -4.66
N THR A 82 4.04 -18.81 -5.11
CA THR A 82 4.89 -17.85 -4.38
C THR A 82 4.14 -16.54 -4.07
N ALA A 83 3.29 -16.07 -4.97
CA ALA A 83 2.50 -14.87 -4.79
C ALA A 83 1.43 -15.04 -3.71
N ASP A 84 0.72 -16.17 -3.69
CA ASP A 84 -0.29 -16.47 -2.66
C ASP A 84 0.35 -16.69 -1.29
N PHE A 85 1.52 -17.32 -1.25
CA PHE A 85 2.30 -17.48 -0.02
C PHE A 85 2.69 -16.10 0.56
N LEU A 86 3.26 -15.21 -0.28
CA LEU A 86 3.58 -13.85 0.14
C LEU A 86 2.35 -13.04 0.56
N TRP A 87 1.22 -13.23 -0.14
CA TRP A 87 -0.04 -12.61 0.24
C TRP A 87 -0.49 -13.03 1.65
N ASN A 88 -0.47 -14.31 1.96
CA ASN A 88 -0.85 -14.81 3.28
C ASN A 88 0.04 -14.26 4.40
N ILE A 89 1.35 -14.22 4.19
CA ILE A 89 2.28 -13.61 5.14
C ILE A 89 2.00 -12.13 5.29
N GLN A 90 1.81 -11.41 4.19
CA GLN A 90 1.47 -9.98 4.22
C GLN A 90 0.20 -9.70 5.01
N CYS A 91 -0.85 -10.51 4.84
CA CYS A 91 -2.07 -10.40 5.64
C CYS A 91 -1.78 -10.55 7.13
N ASN A 92 -1.04 -11.59 7.51
CA ASN A 92 -0.68 -11.84 8.92
C ASN A 92 0.13 -10.69 9.52
N VAL A 93 1.15 -10.19 8.79
CA VAL A 93 1.97 -9.05 9.23
C VAL A 93 1.11 -7.80 9.45
N ILE A 94 0.22 -7.47 8.50
CA ILE A 94 -0.65 -6.29 8.61
C ILE A 94 -1.60 -6.41 9.81
N LEU A 95 -2.21 -7.57 10.02
CA LEU A 95 -3.06 -7.84 11.18
C LEU A 95 -2.28 -7.69 12.50
N GLN A 96 -1.10 -8.27 12.59
CA GLN A 96 -0.24 -8.16 13.78
C GLN A 96 0.18 -6.71 14.05
N LEU A 97 0.51 -5.93 13.00
CA LEU A 97 0.86 -4.52 13.16
C LEU A 97 -0.33 -3.71 13.70
N ALA A 98 -1.54 -3.99 13.19
CA ALA A 98 -2.76 -3.35 13.64
C ALA A 98 -3.15 -3.73 15.10
N GLU A 99 -2.76 -4.92 15.57
CA GLU A 99 -2.95 -5.34 16.96
C GLU A 99 -1.96 -4.67 17.93
N LYS A 100 -0.79 -4.29 17.48
CA LYS A 100 0.22 -3.60 18.32
C LYS A 100 -0.24 -2.21 18.79
N GLY A 101 -1.18 -1.58 18.08
CA GLY A 101 -1.72 -0.27 18.46
C GLY A 101 -1.92 0.68 17.27
N PRO A 102 -2.13 1.97 17.54
CA PRO A 102 -2.32 2.98 16.52
C PRO A 102 -1.16 3.03 15.52
N CYS A 103 -1.47 3.10 14.22
CA CYS A 103 -0.43 3.16 13.19
C CYS A 103 -0.98 3.68 11.85
N VAL A 104 -0.06 4.08 10.96
CA VAL A 104 -0.32 4.38 9.55
C VAL A 104 0.30 3.29 8.68
N ILE A 105 -0.48 2.68 7.81
CA ILE A 105 -0.03 1.64 6.88
C ILE A 105 -0.27 2.10 5.44
N VAL A 106 0.78 2.06 4.60
CA VAL A 106 0.68 2.56 3.21
C VAL A 106 0.67 1.42 2.20
N GLY A 107 -0.43 1.30 1.46
CA GLY A 107 -0.62 0.32 0.39
C GLY A 107 -0.80 -1.10 0.87
N ARG A 108 -0.31 -2.06 0.08
CA ARG A 108 -0.34 -3.50 0.40
C ARG A 108 -1.74 -4.06 0.67
N ASN A 109 -2.77 -3.45 0.05
CA ASN A 109 -4.18 -3.82 0.23
C ASN A 109 -4.62 -3.78 1.71
N ALA A 110 -3.94 -2.97 2.55
CA ALA A 110 -4.24 -2.88 3.98
C ALA A 110 -5.67 -2.40 4.25
N ASP A 111 -6.23 -1.56 3.37
CA ASP A 111 -7.63 -1.16 3.40
C ASP A 111 -8.59 -2.36 3.32
N TYR A 112 -8.28 -3.35 2.48
CA TYR A 112 -9.09 -4.56 2.37
C TYR A 112 -8.82 -5.55 3.51
N ILE A 113 -7.56 -5.75 3.88
CA ILE A 113 -7.19 -6.68 4.97
C ILE A 113 -7.83 -6.25 6.30
N LEU A 114 -7.93 -4.93 6.52
CA LEU A 114 -8.48 -4.34 7.74
C LEU A 114 -9.93 -3.83 7.58
N LYS A 115 -10.64 -4.22 6.51
CA LYS A 115 -11.98 -3.70 6.16
C LYS A 115 -13.04 -3.89 7.24
N ASP A 116 -12.90 -4.94 8.03
CA ASP A 116 -13.84 -5.28 9.10
C ASP A 116 -13.43 -4.70 10.48
N ARG A 117 -12.34 -3.94 10.52
CA ARG A 117 -11.89 -3.25 11.74
C ARG A 117 -12.62 -1.92 11.91
N PRO A 118 -13.45 -1.78 12.96
CA PRO A 118 -14.24 -0.55 13.15
C PRO A 118 -13.37 0.66 13.57
N ASP A 119 -12.16 0.41 14.07
CA ASP A 119 -11.17 1.43 14.45
C ASP A 119 -10.23 1.82 13.30
N ALA A 120 -10.43 1.26 12.10
CA ALA A 120 -9.67 1.64 10.91
C ALA A 120 -10.29 2.81 10.14
N LEU A 121 -9.44 3.72 9.64
CA LEU A 121 -9.76 4.77 8.69
C LEU A 121 -9.07 4.47 7.37
N HIS A 122 -9.86 4.15 6.33
CA HIS A 122 -9.34 3.85 5.00
C HIS A 122 -9.36 5.08 4.13
N THR A 123 -8.19 5.46 3.59
CA THR A 123 -8.06 6.64 2.72
C THR A 123 -7.50 6.27 1.36
N PHE A 124 -7.87 7.03 0.34
CA PHE A 124 -7.32 6.94 -1.01
C PHE A 124 -6.82 8.31 -1.47
N ILE A 125 -5.55 8.38 -1.90
CA ILE A 125 -4.94 9.63 -2.38
C ILE A 125 -4.71 9.53 -3.89
N PHE A 126 -5.25 10.49 -4.63
CA PHE A 126 -5.12 10.58 -6.07
C PHE A 126 -4.76 12.00 -6.51
N ALA A 127 -4.37 12.16 -7.76
CA ALA A 127 -4.19 13.45 -8.40
C ALA A 127 -4.25 13.28 -9.93
N ASP A 128 -4.38 14.39 -10.65
CA ASP A 128 -4.31 14.36 -12.11
C ASP A 128 -2.95 13.91 -12.63
N MET A 129 -2.92 13.50 -13.90
CA MET A 129 -1.74 12.93 -14.53
C MET A 129 -0.58 13.90 -14.56
N THR A 130 -0.83 15.17 -14.88
CA THR A 130 0.19 16.22 -15.01
C THR A 130 0.89 16.46 -13.68
N PHE A 131 0.12 16.68 -12.62
CA PHE A 131 0.67 16.87 -11.26
C PHE A 131 1.55 15.69 -10.84
N ARG A 132 1.09 14.45 -11.10
CA ARG A 132 1.82 13.24 -10.75
C ARG A 132 3.09 13.07 -11.57
N ALA A 133 3.04 13.37 -12.88
CA ALA A 133 4.17 13.31 -13.78
C ALA A 133 5.28 14.26 -13.35
N ASP A 134 4.96 15.55 -13.12
CA ASP A 134 5.89 16.55 -12.63
C ASP A 134 6.52 16.14 -11.29
N ARG A 135 5.69 15.58 -10.40
CA ARG A 135 6.16 15.17 -9.08
C ARG A 135 7.15 14.00 -9.17
N ILE A 136 6.92 13.00 -10.00
CA ILE A 136 7.85 11.87 -10.09
C ILE A 136 9.17 12.24 -10.75
N VAL A 137 9.15 13.16 -11.69
CA VAL A 137 10.39 13.71 -12.29
C VAL A 137 11.21 14.46 -11.24
N ARG A 138 10.59 15.35 -10.45
CA ARG A 138 11.27 16.06 -9.36
C ARG A 138 11.90 15.12 -8.31
N LEU A 139 11.22 14.03 -7.97
CA LEU A 139 11.64 13.17 -6.87
C LEU A 139 12.59 12.05 -7.30
N TYR A 140 12.44 11.55 -8.52
CA TYR A 140 13.13 10.34 -8.99
C TYR A 140 13.93 10.55 -10.28
N GLY A 141 13.91 11.77 -10.83
CA GLY A 141 14.60 12.11 -12.08
C GLY A 141 13.93 11.56 -13.34
N GLU A 142 14.56 11.89 -14.45
CA GLU A 142 14.22 11.38 -15.78
C GLU A 142 14.60 9.90 -15.91
N SER A 143 13.99 9.22 -16.88
CA SER A 143 14.31 7.85 -17.25
C SER A 143 13.99 7.61 -18.73
N ASP A 144 14.38 6.46 -19.29
CA ASP A 144 14.07 6.07 -20.67
C ASP A 144 12.55 5.99 -20.98
N LYS A 145 11.73 5.83 -19.94
CA LYS A 145 10.26 5.83 -20.04
C LYS A 145 9.71 7.22 -19.71
N SER A 146 8.71 7.66 -20.48
CA SER A 146 7.99 8.89 -20.12
C SER A 146 7.39 8.82 -18.72
N PRO A 147 7.22 9.97 -18.05
CA PRO A 147 6.61 10.02 -16.73
C PRO A 147 5.23 9.34 -16.69
N GLU A 148 4.39 9.56 -17.69
CA GLU A 148 3.05 8.98 -17.81
C GLU A 148 3.11 7.45 -17.97
N ALA A 149 4.07 6.93 -18.74
CA ALA A 149 4.27 5.49 -18.89
C ALA A 149 4.67 4.86 -17.55
N ARG A 150 5.54 5.53 -16.76
CA ARG A 150 5.93 5.09 -15.41
C ARG A 150 4.75 5.08 -14.45
N LEU A 151 3.90 6.13 -14.49
CA LEU A 151 2.68 6.23 -13.67
C LEU A 151 1.72 5.09 -14.00
N ASN A 152 1.40 4.93 -15.28
CA ASN A 152 0.46 3.92 -15.75
C ASN A 152 0.92 2.49 -15.43
N GLU A 153 2.21 2.19 -15.58
CA GLU A 153 2.78 0.88 -15.26
C GLU A 153 2.61 0.55 -13.76
N LYS A 154 2.98 1.49 -12.87
CA LYS A 154 2.87 1.28 -11.42
C LYS A 154 1.41 1.14 -10.97
N ASP A 155 0.53 2.00 -11.46
CA ASP A 155 -0.88 1.96 -11.08
C ASP A 155 -1.61 0.75 -11.69
N LYS A 156 -1.23 0.30 -12.91
CA LYS A 156 -1.73 -0.95 -13.48
C LYS A 156 -1.39 -2.15 -12.59
N ARG A 157 -0.15 -2.25 -12.10
CA ARG A 157 0.26 -3.33 -11.19
C ARG A 157 -0.60 -3.35 -9.92
N ARG A 158 -0.84 -2.19 -9.30
CA ARG A 158 -1.68 -2.06 -8.11
C ARG A 158 -3.13 -2.46 -8.38
N ARG A 159 -3.72 -1.98 -9.48
CA ARG A 159 -5.09 -2.34 -9.88
C ARG A 159 -5.24 -3.85 -10.06
N VAL A 160 -4.32 -4.47 -10.80
CA VAL A 160 -4.37 -5.91 -11.08
C VAL A 160 -4.21 -6.72 -9.79
N ASN A 161 -3.25 -6.37 -8.93
CA ASN A 161 -3.05 -7.01 -7.64
C ASN A 161 -4.27 -6.86 -6.72
N TYR A 162 -4.80 -5.63 -6.61
CA TYR A 162 -5.96 -5.35 -5.78
C TYR A 162 -7.20 -6.14 -6.25
N GLN A 163 -7.49 -6.11 -7.56
CA GLN A 163 -8.60 -6.87 -8.14
C GLN A 163 -8.45 -8.36 -7.90
N HIS A 164 -7.23 -8.90 -8.06
CA HIS A 164 -6.97 -10.34 -7.91
C HIS A 164 -7.26 -10.84 -6.49
N TYR A 165 -6.73 -10.15 -5.47
CA TYR A 165 -6.85 -10.59 -4.07
C TYR A 165 -8.13 -10.12 -3.37
N THR A 166 -8.79 -9.08 -3.86
CA THR A 166 -9.94 -8.50 -3.16
C THR A 166 -11.26 -8.65 -3.91
N GLY A 167 -11.22 -8.90 -5.21
CA GLY A 167 -12.39 -8.87 -6.09
C GLY A 167 -12.95 -7.46 -6.31
N ARG A 168 -12.33 -6.41 -5.74
CA ARG A 168 -12.81 -5.02 -5.77
C ARG A 168 -12.06 -4.19 -6.80
N THR A 169 -12.69 -3.10 -7.25
CA THR A 169 -12.03 -2.11 -8.12
C THR A 169 -11.17 -1.16 -7.28
N TRP A 170 -9.87 -1.13 -7.55
CA TRP A 170 -8.95 -0.21 -6.89
C TRP A 170 -9.25 1.25 -7.22
N GLY A 171 -9.23 2.13 -6.22
CA GLY A 171 -9.53 3.55 -6.38
C GLY A 171 -11.02 3.87 -6.46
N GLN A 172 -11.91 2.87 -6.40
CA GLN A 172 -13.35 3.11 -6.32
C GLN A 172 -13.70 3.69 -4.96
N SER A 173 -14.30 4.88 -4.94
CA SER A 173 -14.54 5.67 -3.71
C SER A 173 -15.29 4.92 -2.61
N GLN A 174 -16.20 4.01 -2.99
CA GLN A 174 -16.97 3.19 -2.05
C GLN A 174 -16.13 2.22 -1.22
N ASN A 175 -14.89 1.97 -1.60
CA ASN A 175 -13.97 1.12 -0.85
C ASN A 175 -13.23 1.88 0.27
N TYR A 176 -13.36 3.21 0.32
CA TYR A 176 -12.61 4.07 1.23
C TYR A 176 -13.54 4.99 2.02
N HIS A 177 -13.10 5.41 3.20
CA HIS A 177 -13.83 6.38 4.01
C HIS A 177 -13.57 7.82 3.55
N ILE A 178 -12.37 8.09 3.02
CA ILE A 178 -11.94 9.41 2.52
C ILE A 178 -11.15 9.23 1.22
N CYS A 179 -11.50 10.00 0.19
CA CYS A 179 -10.74 10.09 -1.06
C CYS A 179 -10.32 11.55 -1.28
N LEU A 180 -9.00 11.81 -1.42
CA LEU A 180 -8.46 13.17 -1.51
C LEU A 180 -7.68 13.38 -2.80
N ASN A 181 -7.98 14.47 -3.50
CA ASN A 181 -7.20 14.94 -4.63
C ASN A 181 -6.06 15.84 -4.13
N SER A 182 -4.87 15.26 -4.01
CA SER A 182 -3.69 15.98 -3.52
C SER A 182 -3.12 16.99 -4.52
N GLY A 183 -3.48 16.89 -5.81
CA GLY A 183 -3.14 17.89 -6.82
C GLY A 183 -3.89 19.20 -6.63
N ILE A 184 -5.11 19.14 -6.12
CA ILE A 184 -5.96 20.30 -5.83
C ILE A 184 -5.74 20.82 -4.40
N LEU A 185 -5.76 19.92 -3.43
CA LEU A 185 -5.69 20.30 -2.01
C LEU A 185 -4.25 20.61 -1.55
N GLY A 186 -3.25 20.02 -2.21
CA GLY A 186 -1.89 20.00 -1.69
C GLY A 186 -1.67 18.95 -0.59
N ILE A 187 -0.41 18.72 -0.27
CA ILE A 187 0.00 17.69 0.70
C ILE A 187 -0.46 18.03 2.11
N GLU A 188 -0.22 19.26 2.55
CA GLU A 188 -0.48 19.69 3.93
C GLU A 188 -1.97 19.64 4.25
N GLN A 189 -2.83 20.16 3.39
CA GLN A 189 -4.27 20.11 3.62
C GLN A 189 -4.82 18.67 3.62
N CYS A 190 -4.25 17.76 2.80
CA CYS A 190 -4.61 16.35 2.88
C CYS A 190 -4.24 15.76 4.25
N VAL A 191 -3.10 16.12 4.82
CA VAL A 191 -2.68 15.70 6.16
C VAL A 191 -3.67 16.20 7.20
N ASP A 192 -3.99 17.50 7.19
CA ASP A 192 -4.91 18.12 8.15
C ASP A 192 -6.31 17.48 8.13
N ILE A 193 -6.83 17.16 6.94
CA ILE A 193 -8.13 16.47 6.80
C ILE A 193 -8.09 15.09 7.43
N ILE A 194 -7.03 14.30 7.19
CA ILE A 194 -6.91 12.94 7.74
C ILE A 194 -6.75 12.99 9.25
N VAL A 195 -5.86 13.85 9.76
CA VAL A 195 -5.65 14.04 11.21
C VAL A 195 -6.92 14.51 11.89
N GLY A 196 -7.60 15.51 11.32
CA GLY A 196 -8.87 16.01 11.85
C GLY A 196 -9.96 14.93 11.90
N ALA A 197 -10.03 14.04 10.89
CA ALA A 197 -10.97 12.93 10.90
C ALA A 197 -10.67 11.91 12.03
N VAL A 198 -9.39 11.66 12.31
CA VAL A 198 -8.97 10.78 13.42
C VAL A 198 -9.29 11.42 14.78
N GLU A 199 -8.93 12.68 14.98
CA GLU A 199 -9.14 13.40 16.24
C GLU A 199 -10.64 13.58 16.57
N ASN A 200 -11.46 13.90 15.57
CA ASN A 200 -12.89 14.04 15.75
C ASN A 200 -13.60 12.69 16.00
N SER A 201 -12.98 11.56 15.66
CA SER A 201 -13.51 10.23 15.98
C SER A 201 -13.37 9.84 17.46
N LYS A 202 -12.58 10.58 18.22
CA LYS A 202 -12.38 10.39 19.68
C LYS A 202 -13.54 10.94 20.52
N LYS A 203 -14.36 11.81 19.92
CA LYS A 203 -15.58 12.35 20.53
C LYS A 203 -16.75 11.38 20.36
#